data_2099bb3e9f28fa35888ea846d7d62053
#
_entry.id   2099bb3e9f28fa35888ea846d7d62053
#
_cell.length_a   1.000
_cell.length_b   1.000
_cell.length_c   1.000
_cell.angle_alpha   90.00
_cell.angle_beta   90.00
_cell.angle_gamma   90.00
#
_symmetry.space_group_name_H-M   'P 1'
#
loop_
_entity.id
_entity.type
_entity.pdbx_description
1 polymer ?
#
loop_
_entity_poly.entity_id
_entity_poly.type
_entity_poly.pdbx_seq_one_letter_code
_entity_poly.pdbx_strand_id
1 'polypeptide(L)'
;MADVTKIEFPFSDDPEEYFIIHLKDKEIEVHQITGAVVTEKPTATTTQLKDLSLDLHTGRTSILWAVILGLACINLLFFIYSGFAMTLRRRASRIKNKFKAKDSEIILLVGSENGSTLRFANAVQQQFIALGKKAYLAEMNSYTQFPKAKQLLVFAATHGMGDAPSNANQVSELLSKREQKQKIKTAIIGFGSKSYADFCGFAYDVEAALAKQNWSETIVPLHTINDKSTEEFMAWIQLWNTATSLPLATTPSLYNAIPKGLQTFEVVAKTQVSTDEDTFLVSFKTPWTTKFQSGDLLAIYPANDSRERLYSIGKHDGKLQLVVKLHEYGLGSGYLNQLEIGAKIKARVITNTAFHFPKQATKVALISNGTGIAPFLGMIQESTPKTETHLYCGFRTETKSVASYTKLAQEMMDQQRLQSFNLALSRIPNGCRVTDLIERDAAFFKALLNENGVIMICGSLAMQKDVEKVLETLLEESNISVSDYKAKGQILTDCY
;
A
#
# COMPACT_ATOMS: atom_id res chain seq x y z
N MET A 1 29.92 -56.87 -5.85
CA MET A 1 29.92 -56.78 -7.31
C MET A 1 30.54 -55.47 -7.67
N ALA A 2 31.54 -55.46 -8.56
CA ALA A 2 32.13 -54.21 -9.04
C ALA A 2 31.06 -53.46 -9.87
N ASP A 3 30.87 -52.16 -9.58
CA ASP A 3 29.85 -51.36 -10.28
C ASP A 3 30.36 -51.01 -11.68
N VAL A 4 29.95 -51.76 -12.67
CA VAL A 4 30.20 -51.53 -14.09
C VAL A 4 29.40 -50.30 -14.53
N THR A 5 30.09 -49.26 -15.04
CA THR A 5 29.49 -48.00 -15.50
C THR A 5 29.25 -47.98 -17.01
N LYS A 6 30.13 -48.65 -17.78
CA LYS A 6 30.07 -48.71 -19.25
C LYS A 6 30.85 -49.96 -19.72
N ILE A 7 30.40 -50.55 -20.82
CA ILE A 7 31.12 -51.60 -21.54
C ILE A 7 31.27 -51.13 -22.99
N GLU A 8 32.48 -51.04 -23.49
CA GLU A 8 32.77 -50.82 -24.89
C GLU A 8 33.08 -52.15 -25.55
N PHE A 9 32.38 -52.46 -26.61
CA PHE A 9 32.54 -53.70 -27.35
C PHE A 9 33.65 -53.56 -28.37
N PRO A 10 34.46 -54.61 -28.66
CA PRO A 10 35.40 -54.63 -29.75
C PRO A 10 34.71 -54.34 -31.10
N PHE A 11 35.43 -53.69 -31.98
CA PHE A 11 34.89 -53.29 -33.29
C PHE A 11 34.78 -54.47 -34.29
N SER A 12 35.63 -55.46 -34.09
CA SER A 12 35.71 -56.66 -34.92
C SER A 12 35.98 -57.91 -34.08
N ASP A 13 35.89 -59.12 -34.74
CA ASP A 13 36.27 -60.40 -34.07
C ASP A 13 37.78 -60.64 -34.10
N ASP A 14 38.61 -59.60 -34.25
CA ASP A 14 40.05 -59.70 -34.21
C ASP A 14 40.53 -60.02 -32.81
N PRO A 15 41.33 -61.12 -32.61
CA PRO A 15 41.88 -61.48 -31.32
C PRO A 15 42.71 -60.41 -30.60
N GLU A 16 43.19 -59.38 -31.31
CA GLU A 16 43.93 -58.24 -30.72
C GLU A 16 43.04 -57.13 -30.20
N GLU A 17 41.71 -57.21 -30.42
CA GLU A 17 40.75 -56.29 -29.86
C GLU A 17 40.19 -56.83 -28.52
N TYR A 18 39.84 -55.89 -27.59
CA TYR A 18 39.41 -56.20 -26.23
C TYR A 18 38.07 -55.53 -25.91
N PHE A 19 37.31 -56.11 -24.98
CA PHE A 19 36.23 -55.42 -24.27
C PHE A 19 36.88 -54.42 -23.30
N ILE A 20 36.48 -53.15 -23.36
CA ILE A 20 36.87 -52.17 -22.35
C ILE A 20 35.71 -52.02 -21.37
N ILE A 21 35.93 -52.44 -20.13
CA ILE A 21 34.97 -52.35 -19.05
C ILE A 21 35.36 -51.22 -18.13
N HIS A 22 34.54 -50.17 -18.10
CA HIS A 22 34.73 -49.04 -17.22
C HIS A 22 34.08 -49.34 -15.86
N LEU A 23 34.85 -49.33 -14.81
CA LEU A 23 34.44 -49.35 -13.41
C LEU A 23 34.53 -47.92 -12.84
N LYS A 24 34.00 -47.69 -11.64
CA LYS A 24 34.06 -46.34 -11.01
C LYS A 24 35.46 -45.79 -10.80
N ASP A 25 36.41 -46.66 -10.52
CA ASP A 25 37.78 -46.36 -10.12
C ASP A 25 38.86 -46.81 -11.12
N LYS A 26 38.52 -47.71 -12.07
CA LYS A 26 39.43 -48.25 -13.04
C LYS A 26 38.76 -48.69 -14.34
N GLU A 27 39.58 -48.82 -15.37
CA GLU A 27 39.23 -49.44 -16.64
C GLU A 27 39.96 -50.75 -16.76
N ILE A 28 39.27 -51.83 -17.22
CA ILE A 28 39.83 -53.13 -17.46
C ILE A 28 39.63 -53.55 -18.92
N GLU A 29 40.66 -54.02 -19.53
CA GLU A 29 40.66 -54.60 -20.87
C GLU A 29 40.54 -56.12 -20.76
N VAL A 30 39.48 -56.66 -21.35
CA VAL A 30 39.19 -58.10 -21.26
C VAL A 30 39.27 -58.69 -22.65
N HIS A 31 40.05 -59.74 -22.79
CA HIS A 31 40.22 -60.47 -24.05
C HIS A 31 38.94 -61.10 -24.50
N GLN A 32 38.50 -60.85 -25.72
CA GLN A 32 37.17 -61.22 -26.19
C GLN A 32 36.94 -62.75 -26.29
N ILE A 33 37.97 -63.57 -26.50
CA ILE A 33 37.81 -65.01 -26.66
C ILE A 33 38.02 -65.73 -25.31
N THR A 34 39.02 -65.33 -24.51
CA THR A 34 39.39 -66.04 -23.30
C THR A 34 38.75 -65.50 -22.03
N GLY A 35 38.18 -64.30 -22.07
CA GLY A 35 37.63 -63.61 -20.91
C GLY A 35 38.68 -63.21 -19.87
N ALA A 36 39.97 -63.36 -20.20
CA ALA A 36 41.06 -62.97 -19.30
C ALA A 36 41.24 -61.43 -19.25
N VAL A 37 41.46 -60.90 -18.05
CA VAL A 37 41.85 -59.46 -17.87
C VAL A 37 43.27 -59.29 -18.34
N VAL A 38 43.48 -58.46 -19.36
CA VAL A 38 44.78 -58.22 -19.98
C VAL A 38 45.45 -57.00 -19.37
N THR A 39 44.67 -55.96 -19.12
CA THR A 39 45.19 -54.70 -18.59
C THR A 39 44.22 -54.10 -17.57
N GLU A 40 44.76 -53.52 -16.52
CA GLU A 40 44.05 -52.72 -15.51
C GLU A 40 44.68 -51.33 -15.47
N LYS A 41 43.87 -50.29 -15.72
CA LYS A 41 44.33 -48.91 -15.67
C LYS A 41 43.46 -48.11 -14.69
N PRO A 42 44.01 -47.32 -13.77
CA PRO A 42 43.22 -46.44 -12.93
C PRO A 42 42.50 -45.40 -13.80
N THR A 43 41.27 -45.11 -13.49
CA THR A 43 40.52 -44.03 -14.18
C THR A 43 41.25 -42.68 -14.02
N ALA A 44 41.52 -41.97 -15.12
CA ALA A 44 42.22 -40.71 -15.07
C ALA A 44 41.54 -39.69 -14.15
N THR A 45 42.27 -38.96 -13.36
CA THR A 45 41.76 -37.96 -12.40
C THR A 45 40.88 -36.92 -13.09
N THR A 46 41.17 -36.58 -14.32
CA THR A 46 40.40 -35.67 -15.16
C THR A 46 39.01 -36.22 -15.48
N THR A 47 38.88 -37.53 -15.74
CA THR A 47 37.61 -38.23 -15.97
C THR A 47 36.78 -38.27 -14.69
N GLN A 48 37.40 -38.61 -13.55
CA GLN A 48 36.73 -38.61 -12.25
C GLN A 48 36.17 -37.24 -11.86
N LEU A 49 36.95 -36.16 -12.10
CA LEU A 49 36.52 -34.79 -11.86
C LEU A 49 35.36 -34.36 -12.78
N LYS A 50 35.39 -34.81 -14.06
CA LYS A 50 34.34 -34.56 -15.02
C LYS A 50 33.03 -35.25 -14.58
N ASP A 51 33.10 -36.51 -14.18
CA ASP A 51 31.94 -37.30 -13.74
C ASP A 51 31.37 -36.73 -12.44
N LEU A 52 32.23 -36.37 -11.47
CA LEU A 52 31.81 -35.70 -10.25
C LEU A 52 31.11 -34.35 -10.55
N SER A 53 31.69 -33.57 -11.47
CA SER A 53 31.08 -32.29 -11.89
C SER A 53 29.69 -32.51 -12.52
N LEU A 54 29.57 -33.55 -13.36
CA LEU A 54 28.29 -33.90 -13.99
C LEU A 54 27.26 -34.36 -12.96
N ASP A 55 27.65 -35.20 -12.01
CA ASP A 55 26.78 -35.69 -10.96
C ASP A 55 26.32 -34.58 -10.02
N LEU A 56 27.21 -33.65 -9.67
CA LEU A 56 26.86 -32.44 -8.93
C LEU A 56 25.87 -31.56 -9.70
N HIS A 57 26.11 -31.35 -11.01
CA HIS A 57 25.21 -30.52 -11.82
C HIS A 57 23.83 -31.13 -12.08
N THR A 58 23.79 -32.47 -12.20
CA THR A 58 22.53 -33.19 -12.49
C THR A 58 21.80 -33.68 -11.25
N GLY A 59 22.37 -33.48 -10.06
CA GLY A 59 21.76 -33.88 -8.78
C GLY A 59 21.84 -35.38 -8.50
N ARG A 60 22.67 -36.15 -9.23
CA ARG A 60 22.79 -37.63 -9.07
C ARG A 60 23.54 -38.05 -7.82
N THR A 61 24.24 -37.15 -7.15
CA THR A 61 25.03 -37.44 -5.94
C THR A 61 24.15 -37.87 -4.76
N SER A 62 23.00 -37.22 -4.54
CA SER A 62 22.03 -37.60 -3.50
C SER A 62 20.67 -36.95 -3.72
N ILE A 63 19.62 -37.55 -3.15
CA ILE A 63 18.25 -37.00 -3.19
C ILE A 63 18.20 -35.59 -2.56
N LEU A 64 18.92 -35.39 -1.45
CA LEU A 64 18.97 -34.08 -0.79
C LEU A 64 19.57 -33.02 -1.71
N TRP A 65 20.66 -33.35 -2.42
CA TRP A 65 21.29 -32.45 -3.38
C TRP A 65 20.39 -32.15 -4.58
N ALA A 66 19.69 -33.17 -5.10
CA ALA A 66 18.71 -32.98 -6.17
C ALA A 66 17.57 -32.01 -5.77
N VAL A 67 17.07 -32.10 -4.52
CA VAL A 67 16.07 -31.17 -3.98
C VAL A 67 16.64 -29.76 -3.88
N ILE A 68 17.87 -29.58 -3.39
CA ILE A 68 18.53 -28.26 -3.30
C ILE A 68 18.64 -27.64 -4.70
N LEU A 69 19.10 -28.40 -5.69
CA LEU A 69 19.19 -27.92 -7.08
C LEU A 69 17.82 -27.58 -7.67
N GLY A 70 16.79 -28.40 -7.40
CA GLY A 70 15.42 -28.13 -7.80
C GLY A 70 14.90 -26.80 -7.24
N LEU A 71 15.13 -26.54 -5.94
CA LEU A 71 14.76 -25.28 -5.30
C LEU A 71 15.57 -24.09 -5.89
N ALA A 72 16.84 -24.29 -6.17
CA ALA A 72 17.67 -23.26 -6.81
C ALA A 72 17.18 -22.92 -8.23
N CYS A 73 16.76 -23.91 -9.01
CA CYS A 73 16.15 -23.69 -10.33
C CYS A 73 14.82 -22.92 -10.23
N ILE A 74 13.94 -23.28 -9.29
CA ILE A 74 12.69 -22.55 -9.06
C ILE A 74 12.97 -21.09 -8.68
N ASN A 75 13.95 -20.87 -7.79
CA ASN A 75 14.36 -19.53 -7.38
C ASN A 75 14.91 -18.72 -8.56
N LEU A 76 15.74 -19.32 -9.41
CA LEU A 76 16.24 -18.68 -10.63
C LEU A 76 15.10 -18.27 -11.57
N LEU A 77 14.13 -19.16 -11.81
CA LEU A 77 12.95 -18.84 -12.61
C LEU A 77 12.12 -17.69 -12.02
N PHE A 78 11.98 -17.66 -10.68
CA PHE A 78 11.33 -16.56 -9.99
C PHE A 78 12.06 -15.22 -10.21
N PHE A 79 13.38 -15.19 -10.11
CA PHE A 79 14.15 -13.96 -10.38
C PHE A 79 14.08 -13.52 -11.84
N ILE A 80 14.12 -14.46 -12.78
CA ILE A 80 13.91 -14.15 -14.20
C ILE A 80 12.54 -13.53 -14.41
N TYR A 81 11.48 -14.18 -13.93
CA TYR A 81 10.11 -13.67 -14.04
C TYR A 81 9.95 -12.29 -13.40
N SER A 82 10.41 -12.12 -12.15
CA SER A 82 10.29 -10.85 -11.42
C SER A 82 11.08 -9.72 -12.11
N GLY A 83 12.27 -10.02 -12.62
CA GLY A 83 13.08 -9.08 -13.40
C GLY A 83 12.39 -8.62 -14.69
N PHE A 84 11.83 -9.56 -15.44
CA PHE A 84 11.01 -9.24 -16.63
C PHE A 84 9.76 -8.44 -16.26
N ALA A 85 9.03 -8.84 -15.22
CA ALA A 85 7.83 -8.14 -14.77
C ALA A 85 8.13 -6.70 -14.35
N MET A 86 9.22 -6.45 -13.62
CA MET A 86 9.67 -5.10 -13.26
C MET A 86 10.06 -4.28 -14.49
N THR A 87 10.77 -4.88 -15.43
CA THR A 87 11.20 -4.20 -16.67
C THR A 87 10.01 -3.84 -17.55
N LEU A 88 9.03 -4.74 -17.69
CA LEU A 88 7.81 -4.49 -18.45
C LEU A 88 6.95 -3.41 -17.79
N ARG A 89 6.81 -3.41 -16.46
CA ARG A 89 6.12 -2.34 -15.71
C ARG A 89 6.81 -0.99 -15.92
N ARG A 90 8.13 -0.94 -15.88
CA ARG A 90 8.91 0.28 -16.17
C ARG A 90 8.70 0.78 -17.59
N ARG A 91 8.62 -0.10 -18.57
CA ARG A 91 8.31 0.27 -19.98
C ARG A 91 6.87 0.77 -20.12
N ALA A 92 5.90 0.16 -19.44
CA ALA A 92 4.50 0.57 -19.48
C ALA A 92 4.25 1.94 -18.82
N SER A 93 5.05 2.32 -17.81
CA SER A 93 4.98 3.63 -17.16
C SER A 93 5.76 4.73 -17.87
N ARG A 94 6.43 4.44 -18.99
CA ARG A 94 7.23 5.42 -19.72
C ARG A 94 6.34 6.52 -20.30
N ILE A 95 6.77 7.77 -20.10
CA ILE A 95 6.11 8.95 -20.65
C ILE A 95 6.09 8.83 -22.18
N LYS A 96 4.89 8.85 -22.77
CA LYS A 96 4.71 8.81 -24.23
C LYS A 96 4.53 10.24 -24.74
N ASN A 97 5.44 10.70 -25.57
CA ASN A 97 5.38 12.01 -26.19
C ASN A 97 5.01 11.90 -27.67
N LYS A 98 4.08 12.76 -28.12
CA LYS A 98 3.74 12.93 -29.54
C LYS A 98 4.83 13.69 -30.32
N PHE A 99 5.53 14.60 -29.64
CA PHE A 99 6.55 15.46 -30.23
C PHE A 99 7.92 15.21 -29.60
N LYS A 100 8.99 15.54 -30.32
CA LYS A 100 10.37 15.45 -29.79
C LYS A 100 10.70 16.68 -28.98
N ALA A 101 11.59 16.56 -27.99
CA ALA A 101 12.02 17.66 -27.12
C ALA A 101 12.51 18.89 -27.92
N LYS A 102 13.36 18.68 -28.94
CA LYS A 102 13.95 19.73 -29.78
C LYS A 102 12.93 20.50 -30.63
N ASP A 103 11.74 19.95 -30.83
CA ASP A 103 10.71 20.53 -31.71
C ASP A 103 9.55 21.13 -30.94
N SER A 104 9.56 21.03 -29.60
CA SER A 104 8.48 21.44 -28.73
C SER A 104 8.66 22.89 -28.23
N GLU A 105 7.53 23.60 -28.17
CA GLU A 105 7.47 24.98 -27.67
C GLU A 105 7.17 25.04 -26.19
N ILE A 106 6.52 24.01 -25.65
CA ILE A 106 6.17 23.90 -24.24
C ILE A 106 6.85 22.64 -23.69
N ILE A 107 7.65 22.82 -22.66
CA ILE A 107 8.34 21.75 -21.97
C ILE A 107 7.71 21.61 -20.58
N LEU A 108 7.36 20.38 -20.21
CA LEU A 108 6.91 20.04 -18.87
C LEU A 108 7.95 19.11 -18.25
N LEU A 109 8.52 19.51 -17.13
CA LEU A 109 9.44 18.70 -16.35
C LEU A 109 8.75 18.20 -15.09
N VAL A 110 8.90 16.92 -14.76
CA VAL A 110 8.25 16.33 -13.60
C VAL A 110 9.26 15.63 -12.70
N GLY A 111 9.23 15.99 -11.40
CA GLY A 111 9.87 15.29 -10.31
C GLY A 111 8.82 14.58 -9.47
N SER A 112 8.88 13.24 -9.37
CA SER A 112 7.88 12.47 -8.64
C SER A 112 8.41 11.08 -8.29
N GLU A 113 8.47 10.74 -7.00
CA GLU A 113 8.96 9.42 -6.58
C GLU A 113 8.02 8.29 -7.04
N ASN A 114 6.71 8.45 -6.82
CA ASN A 114 5.71 7.42 -7.09
C ASN A 114 4.87 7.70 -8.35
N GLY A 115 5.28 8.63 -9.21
CA GLY A 115 4.55 8.99 -10.43
C GLY A 115 3.21 9.70 -10.19
N SER A 116 2.87 10.04 -8.96
CA SER A 116 1.58 10.63 -8.61
C SER A 116 1.39 12.06 -9.17
N THR A 117 2.47 12.84 -9.25
CA THR A 117 2.48 14.19 -9.82
C THR A 117 2.45 14.16 -11.35
N LEU A 118 2.94 13.07 -11.95
CA LEU A 118 2.96 12.87 -13.40
C LEU A 118 1.56 12.98 -14.03
N ARG A 119 0.49 12.61 -13.31
CA ARG A 119 -0.88 12.72 -13.82
C ARG A 119 -1.30 14.16 -14.10
N PHE A 120 -0.94 15.11 -13.22
CA PHE A 120 -1.22 16.54 -13.40
C PHE A 120 -0.46 17.08 -14.61
N ALA A 121 0.84 16.78 -14.69
CA ALA A 121 1.68 17.20 -15.81
C ALA A 121 1.19 16.60 -17.15
N ASN A 122 0.77 15.33 -17.16
CA ASN A 122 0.23 14.68 -18.35
C ASN A 122 -1.13 15.29 -18.76
N ALA A 123 -2.03 15.57 -17.81
CA ALA A 123 -3.30 16.22 -18.11
C ALA A 123 -3.11 17.62 -18.71
N VAL A 124 -2.15 18.39 -18.22
CA VAL A 124 -1.77 19.69 -18.76
C VAL A 124 -1.16 19.55 -20.16
N GLN A 125 -0.24 18.61 -20.35
CA GLN A 125 0.34 18.31 -21.66
C GLN A 125 -0.72 17.99 -22.73
N GLN A 126 -1.68 17.12 -22.41
CA GLN A 126 -2.73 16.74 -23.34
C GLN A 126 -3.59 17.94 -23.75
N GLN A 127 -3.88 18.85 -22.83
CA GLN A 127 -4.62 20.08 -23.12
C GLN A 127 -3.83 21.00 -24.06
N PHE A 128 -2.54 21.20 -23.82
CA PHE A 128 -1.70 21.97 -24.76
C PHE A 128 -1.66 21.33 -26.15
N ILE A 129 -1.59 20.00 -26.23
CA ILE A 129 -1.64 19.28 -27.50
C ILE A 129 -3.00 19.49 -28.20
N ALA A 130 -4.11 19.46 -27.44
CA ALA A 130 -5.45 19.74 -27.95
C ALA A 130 -5.60 21.18 -28.46
N LEU A 131 -4.89 22.13 -27.86
CA LEU A 131 -4.77 23.53 -28.34
C LEU A 131 -3.82 23.69 -29.56
N GLY A 132 -3.36 22.59 -30.16
CA GLY A 132 -2.46 22.60 -31.31
C GLY A 132 -1.00 22.94 -30.97
N LYS A 133 -0.62 22.98 -29.69
CA LYS A 133 0.76 23.28 -29.27
C LYS A 133 1.62 22.04 -29.23
N LYS A 134 2.91 22.19 -29.56
CA LYS A 134 3.90 21.13 -29.43
C LYS A 134 4.42 21.10 -28.00
N ALA A 135 3.88 20.18 -27.18
CA ALA A 135 4.25 20.00 -25.77
C ALA A 135 5.01 18.69 -25.55
N TYR A 136 6.09 18.76 -24.80
CA TYR A 136 6.95 17.63 -24.43
C TYR A 136 7.03 17.48 -22.92
N LEU A 137 6.80 16.29 -22.40
CA LEU A 137 6.83 15.94 -21.00
C LEU A 137 8.01 15.03 -20.71
N ALA A 138 8.83 15.35 -19.70
CA ALA A 138 9.97 14.57 -19.31
C ALA A 138 10.18 14.56 -17.80
N GLU A 139 10.94 13.58 -17.31
CA GLU A 139 11.47 13.62 -15.95
C GLU A 139 12.56 14.71 -15.82
N MET A 140 12.71 15.29 -14.63
CA MET A 140 13.65 16.39 -14.41
C MET A 140 15.11 16.01 -14.69
N ASN A 141 15.52 14.77 -14.37
CA ASN A 141 16.86 14.27 -14.68
C ASN A 141 17.13 14.13 -16.20
N SER A 142 16.09 14.27 -17.04
CA SER A 142 16.23 14.31 -18.50
C SER A 142 16.33 15.73 -19.06
N TYR A 143 16.53 16.73 -18.18
CA TYR A 143 16.72 18.12 -18.59
C TYR A 143 17.87 18.26 -19.58
N THR A 144 17.65 19.02 -20.65
CA THR A 144 18.60 19.30 -21.72
C THR A 144 18.35 20.67 -22.33
N GLN A 145 19.09 21.04 -23.37
CA GLN A 145 18.76 22.23 -24.15
C GLN A 145 17.50 21.99 -25.01
N PHE A 146 16.58 22.96 -24.99
CA PHE A 146 15.31 22.93 -25.70
C PHE A 146 15.23 24.10 -26.70
N PRO A 147 15.79 23.96 -27.92
CA PRO A 147 16.04 25.08 -28.83
C PRO A 147 14.81 25.90 -29.24
N LYS A 148 13.60 25.28 -29.19
CA LYS A 148 12.33 25.92 -29.57
C LYS A 148 11.42 26.21 -28.40
N ALA A 149 11.87 25.94 -27.16
CA ALA A 149 11.06 26.15 -25.97
C ALA A 149 10.78 27.64 -25.75
N LYS A 150 9.51 27.96 -25.54
CA LYS A 150 9.00 29.28 -25.14
C LYS A 150 8.53 29.27 -23.69
N GLN A 151 8.09 28.08 -23.21
CA GLN A 151 7.58 27.89 -21.86
C GLN A 151 8.15 26.61 -21.24
N LEU A 152 8.46 26.68 -19.95
CA LEU A 152 8.92 25.57 -19.14
C LEU A 152 8.06 25.51 -17.86
N LEU A 153 7.27 24.46 -17.75
CA LEU A 153 6.47 24.18 -16.56
C LEU A 153 7.16 23.08 -15.74
N VAL A 154 7.35 23.31 -14.46
CA VAL A 154 8.04 22.40 -13.56
C VAL A 154 7.06 21.90 -12.51
N PHE A 155 6.84 20.59 -12.46
CA PHE A 155 6.00 19.89 -11.49
C PHE A 155 6.92 19.21 -10.48
N ALA A 156 7.17 19.83 -9.34
CA ALA A 156 8.14 19.42 -8.35
C ALA A 156 7.46 18.78 -7.13
N ALA A 157 7.50 17.46 -6.98
CA ALA A 157 7.08 16.82 -5.75
C ALA A 157 8.24 16.73 -4.77
N THR A 158 7.97 17.00 -3.50
CA THR A 158 8.90 16.81 -2.39
C THR A 158 8.74 15.39 -1.83
N HIS A 159 9.84 14.72 -1.55
CA HIS A 159 9.91 13.39 -0.96
C HIS A 159 10.59 13.44 0.41
N GLY A 160 10.21 12.51 1.33
CA GLY A 160 10.85 12.42 2.63
C GLY A 160 10.77 13.71 3.45
N MET A 161 11.89 14.16 3.96
CA MET A 161 12.06 15.32 4.83
C MET A 161 12.44 16.60 4.05
N GLY A 162 11.89 16.81 2.87
CA GLY A 162 12.20 17.97 2.02
C GLY A 162 12.96 17.61 0.73
N ASP A 163 13.30 16.35 0.52
CA ASP A 163 14.24 15.89 -0.49
C ASP A 163 13.66 15.87 -1.92
N ALA A 164 14.57 15.90 -2.90
CA ALA A 164 14.26 15.69 -4.30
C ALA A 164 13.89 14.22 -4.57
N PRO A 165 12.85 13.94 -5.41
CA PRO A 165 12.60 12.59 -5.90
C PRO A 165 13.79 12.03 -6.71
N SER A 166 13.91 10.71 -6.77
CA SER A 166 15.00 10.02 -7.48
C SER A 166 15.12 10.39 -8.96
N ASN A 167 14.02 10.77 -9.61
CA ASN A 167 13.98 11.21 -11.01
C ASN A 167 14.20 12.74 -11.18
N ALA A 168 14.55 13.44 -10.11
CA ALA A 168 14.75 14.90 -10.10
C ALA A 168 16.01 15.35 -9.33
N ASN A 169 16.74 14.44 -8.70
CA ASN A 169 17.87 14.74 -7.81
C ASN A 169 19.10 15.39 -8.51
N GLN A 170 19.15 15.35 -9.85
CA GLN A 170 20.22 15.97 -10.63
C GLN A 170 19.84 17.31 -11.27
N VAL A 171 18.60 17.79 -11.09
CA VAL A 171 18.09 18.94 -11.83
C VAL A 171 18.87 20.24 -11.59
N SER A 172 19.28 20.52 -10.37
CA SER A 172 20.06 21.73 -10.02
C SER A 172 21.43 21.74 -10.71
N GLU A 173 22.10 20.60 -10.75
CA GLU A 173 23.35 20.42 -11.47
C GLU A 173 23.17 20.54 -12.99
N LEU A 174 22.11 19.94 -13.52
CA LEU A 174 21.80 20.01 -14.96
C LEU A 174 21.45 21.41 -15.41
N LEU A 175 20.71 22.19 -14.59
CA LEU A 175 20.39 23.59 -14.87
C LEU A 175 21.66 24.46 -14.94
N SER A 176 22.63 24.24 -14.08
CA SER A 176 23.90 24.98 -14.08
C SER A 176 24.80 24.61 -15.25
N LYS A 177 24.77 23.34 -15.71
CA LYS A 177 25.62 22.84 -16.80
C LYS A 177 25.04 23.07 -18.19
N ARG A 178 23.73 23.24 -18.33
CA ARG A 178 23.02 23.26 -19.62
C ARG A 178 22.09 24.47 -19.73
N GLU A 179 22.66 25.65 -19.89
CA GLU A 179 21.89 26.87 -20.07
C GLU A 179 21.10 26.86 -21.38
N GLN A 180 19.91 27.47 -21.36
CA GLN A 180 19.11 27.71 -22.56
C GLN A 180 19.63 28.94 -23.30
N LYS A 181 19.60 28.88 -24.61
CA LYS A 181 20.11 29.97 -25.48
C LYS A 181 19.13 31.13 -25.66
N GLN A 182 17.85 30.89 -25.36
CA GLN A 182 16.76 31.89 -25.48
C GLN A 182 16.06 32.10 -24.13
N LYS A 183 15.39 33.22 -23.98
CA LYS A 183 14.51 33.48 -22.85
C LYS A 183 13.34 32.50 -22.86
N ILE A 184 13.06 31.88 -21.72
CA ILE A 184 11.96 30.91 -21.54
C ILE A 184 11.11 31.40 -20.36
N LYS A 185 9.81 31.47 -20.58
CA LYS A 185 8.83 31.75 -19.53
C LYS A 185 8.65 30.50 -18.66
N THR A 186 8.84 30.64 -17.34
CA THR A 186 8.86 29.52 -16.40
C THR A 186 7.71 29.61 -15.39
N ALA A 187 7.17 28.46 -15.00
CA ALA A 187 6.22 28.33 -13.92
C ALA A 187 6.52 27.04 -13.13
N ILE A 188 6.44 27.13 -11.80
CA ILE A 188 6.75 26.01 -10.90
C ILE A 188 5.52 25.69 -10.07
N ILE A 189 5.21 24.39 -9.99
CA ILE A 189 4.14 23.85 -9.18
C ILE A 189 4.77 22.85 -8.19
N GLY A 190 4.74 23.20 -6.91
CA GLY A 190 5.27 22.39 -5.82
C GLY A 190 4.19 21.46 -5.24
N PHE A 191 4.51 20.19 -5.04
CA PHE A 191 3.64 19.20 -4.41
C PHE A 191 4.32 18.69 -3.14
N GLY A 192 3.61 18.77 -2.01
CA GLY A 192 4.10 18.29 -0.72
C GLY A 192 2.96 17.93 0.21
N SER A 193 3.27 17.61 1.46
CA SER A 193 2.28 17.45 2.52
C SER A 193 2.62 18.36 3.69
N LYS A 194 1.65 19.15 4.14
CA LYS A 194 1.76 20.02 5.33
C LYS A 194 1.95 19.23 6.64
N SER A 195 1.86 17.91 6.59
CA SER A 195 2.20 17.05 7.73
C SER A 195 3.70 16.96 8.01
N TYR A 196 4.54 17.43 7.08
CA TYR A 196 6.00 17.46 7.20
C TYR A 196 6.50 18.91 7.34
N ALA A 197 7.59 19.11 8.10
CA ALA A 197 8.16 20.42 8.38
C ALA A 197 8.59 21.15 7.10
N ASP A 198 9.21 20.44 6.16
CA ASP A 198 9.74 21.00 4.91
C ASP A 198 8.72 20.86 3.76
N PHE A 199 7.53 21.45 3.99
CA PHE A 199 6.46 21.46 2.99
C PHE A 199 6.92 22.07 1.66
N CYS A 200 6.90 21.28 0.58
CA CYS A 200 7.34 21.66 -0.76
C CYS A 200 8.82 22.14 -0.85
N GLY A 201 9.71 21.73 0.08
CA GLY A 201 11.10 22.17 0.15
C GLY A 201 11.83 22.07 -1.18
N PHE A 202 11.77 20.90 -1.84
CA PHE A 202 12.40 20.71 -3.16
C PHE A 202 11.88 21.69 -4.24
N ALA A 203 10.62 22.11 -4.19
CA ALA A 203 10.09 23.07 -5.17
C ALA A 203 10.70 24.47 -4.98
N TYR A 204 10.96 24.88 -3.74
CA TYR A 204 11.69 26.12 -3.44
C TYR A 204 13.15 26.03 -3.89
N ASP A 205 13.80 24.88 -3.76
CA ASP A 205 15.17 24.68 -4.27
C ASP A 205 15.23 24.83 -5.80
N VAL A 206 14.24 24.29 -6.50
CA VAL A 206 14.13 24.44 -7.97
C VAL A 206 13.84 25.88 -8.35
N GLU A 207 13.00 26.59 -7.60
CA GLU A 207 12.74 28.03 -7.81
C GLU A 207 14.03 28.84 -7.66
N ALA A 208 14.78 28.60 -6.57
CA ALA A 208 16.05 29.26 -6.33
C ALA A 208 17.09 28.94 -7.42
N ALA A 209 17.11 27.71 -7.94
CA ALA A 209 17.99 27.29 -9.02
C ALA A 209 17.62 27.98 -10.36
N LEU A 210 16.34 28.11 -10.70
CA LEU A 210 15.85 28.78 -11.88
C LEU A 210 16.02 30.32 -11.81
N ALA A 211 15.87 30.91 -10.64
CA ALA A 211 16.09 32.33 -10.43
C ALA A 211 17.54 32.79 -10.70
N LYS A 212 18.51 31.86 -10.58
CA LYS A 212 19.91 32.13 -10.93
C LYS A 212 20.18 32.08 -12.44
N GLN A 213 19.20 31.64 -13.24
CA GLN A 213 19.38 31.47 -14.68
C GLN A 213 18.97 32.75 -15.44
N ASN A 214 19.89 33.34 -16.17
CA ASN A 214 19.64 34.53 -16.96
C ASN A 214 18.58 34.32 -18.06
N TRP A 215 18.32 33.11 -18.47
CA TRP A 215 17.34 32.76 -19.50
C TRP A 215 15.92 32.52 -18.96
N SER A 216 15.75 32.33 -17.63
CA SER A 216 14.48 32.05 -16.99
C SER A 216 13.71 33.31 -16.68
N GLU A 217 12.44 33.38 -17.05
CA GLU A 217 11.51 34.45 -16.76
C GLU A 217 10.25 33.91 -16.11
N THR A 218 10.06 34.16 -14.81
CA THR A 218 8.90 33.63 -14.08
C THR A 218 7.62 34.29 -14.58
N ILE A 219 6.65 33.49 -15.01
CA ILE A 219 5.35 33.96 -15.50
C ILE A 219 4.25 33.81 -14.44
N VAL A 220 4.31 32.78 -13.60
CA VAL A 220 3.44 32.58 -12.45
C VAL A 220 4.35 32.25 -11.25
N PRO A 221 4.18 32.91 -10.10
CA PRO A 221 4.93 32.57 -8.90
C PRO A 221 4.77 31.12 -8.51
N LEU A 222 5.74 30.58 -7.77
CA LEU A 222 5.64 29.22 -7.22
C LEU A 222 4.30 29.02 -6.49
N HIS A 223 3.56 28.02 -6.90
CA HIS A 223 2.31 27.63 -6.27
C HIS A 223 2.47 26.25 -5.61
N THR A 224 2.16 26.18 -4.32
CA THR A 224 2.29 24.93 -3.55
C THR A 224 0.96 24.23 -3.42
N ILE A 225 0.98 22.89 -3.47
CA ILE A 225 -0.20 22.02 -3.45
C ILE A 225 -0.03 20.99 -2.34
N ASN A 226 -0.93 21.05 -1.36
CA ASN A 226 -0.96 20.10 -0.26
C ASN A 226 -1.63 18.79 -0.67
N ASP A 227 -0.99 17.66 -0.35
CA ASP A 227 -1.52 16.29 -0.55
C ASP A 227 -2.16 16.05 -1.93
N LYS A 228 -1.61 16.71 -2.96
CA LYS A 228 -2.09 16.62 -4.35
C LYS A 228 -3.55 17.06 -4.50
N SER A 229 -3.97 18.05 -3.71
CA SER A 229 -5.30 18.64 -3.78
C SER A 229 -5.61 19.14 -5.19
N THR A 230 -6.72 18.67 -5.75
CA THR A 230 -7.20 19.11 -7.05
C THR A 230 -7.68 20.55 -6.99
N GLU A 231 -8.25 20.97 -5.85
CA GLU A 231 -8.74 22.34 -5.62
C GLU A 231 -7.59 23.34 -5.64
N GLU A 232 -6.50 23.05 -4.92
CA GLU A 232 -5.31 23.91 -4.92
C GLU A 232 -4.63 23.90 -6.30
N PHE A 233 -4.63 22.78 -7.00
CA PHE A 233 -4.15 22.72 -8.38
C PHE A 233 -5.00 23.58 -9.33
N MET A 234 -6.32 23.61 -9.15
CA MET A 234 -7.22 24.45 -9.95
C MET A 234 -7.04 25.94 -9.67
N ALA A 235 -6.69 26.32 -8.42
CA ALA A 235 -6.31 27.69 -8.11
C ALA A 235 -5.06 28.11 -8.92
N TRP A 236 -4.06 27.22 -9.02
CA TRP A 236 -2.92 27.46 -9.91
C TRP A 236 -3.32 27.59 -11.39
N ILE A 237 -4.24 26.77 -11.88
CA ILE A 237 -4.74 26.87 -13.27
C ILE A 237 -5.41 28.23 -13.52
N GLN A 238 -6.14 28.77 -12.56
CA GLN A 238 -6.72 30.11 -12.69
C GLN A 238 -5.62 31.18 -12.80
N LEU A 239 -4.58 31.10 -11.99
CA LEU A 239 -3.42 32.01 -12.09
C LEU A 239 -2.74 31.90 -13.47
N TRP A 240 -2.54 30.65 -13.95
CA TRP A 240 -2.00 30.39 -15.27
C TRP A 240 -2.87 30.96 -16.39
N ASN A 241 -4.19 30.77 -16.34
CA ASN A 241 -5.13 31.28 -17.34
C ASN A 241 -5.17 32.83 -17.37
N THR A 242 -4.98 33.47 -16.21
CA THR A 242 -4.90 34.94 -16.13
C THR A 242 -3.58 35.45 -16.69
N ALA A 243 -2.47 34.74 -16.46
CA ALA A 243 -1.13 35.19 -16.86
C ALA A 243 -0.78 34.84 -18.33
N THR A 244 -1.54 33.96 -18.97
CA THR A 244 -1.20 33.45 -20.31
C THR A 244 -2.39 33.43 -21.25
N SER A 245 -2.12 33.41 -22.57
CA SER A 245 -3.12 33.15 -23.63
C SER A 245 -3.32 31.65 -23.92
N LEU A 246 -2.88 30.76 -23.04
CA LEU A 246 -2.97 29.30 -23.20
C LEU A 246 -3.91 28.72 -22.12
N PRO A 247 -5.22 28.77 -22.35
CA PRO A 247 -6.18 28.38 -21.31
C PRO A 247 -6.12 26.88 -21.03
N LEU A 248 -6.12 26.55 -19.74
CA LEU A 248 -6.27 25.19 -19.22
C LEU A 248 -7.66 25.05 -18.58
N ALA A 249 -8.25 23.89 -18.76
CA ALA A 249 -9.58 23.60 -18.21
C ALA A 249 -9.55 23.52 -16.67
N THR A 250 -10.55 24.14 -16.04
CA THR A 250 -10.74 24.11 -14.59
C THR A 250 -11.67 22.99 -14.12
N THR A 251 -11.82 21.93 -14.92
CA THR A 251 -12.68 20.78 -14.61
C THR A 251 -11.92 19.78 -13.74
N PRO A 252 -12.30 19.55 -12.48
CA PRO A 252 -11.58 18.68 -11.53
C PRO A 252 -11.34 17.26 -12.03
N SER A 253 -12.31 16.67 -12.75
CA SER A 253 -12.24 15.30 -13.25
C SER A 253 -11.06 15.03 -14.18
N LEU A 254 -10.51 16.05 -14.85
CA LEU A 254 -9.35 15.92 -15.73
C LEU A 254 -8.04 15.66 -14.95
N TYR A 255 -7.98 16.08 -13.70
CA TYR A 255 -6.78 16.02 -12.86
C TYR A 255 -6.87 14.95 -11.77
N ASN A 256 -8.04 14.37 -11.59
CA ASN A 256 -8.29 13.35 -10.59
C ASN A 256 -7.64 12.02 -10.96
N ALA A 257 -7.12 11.30 -9.97
CA ALA A 257 -6.65 9.93 -10.18
C ALA A 257 -7.84 9.02 -10.47
N ILE A 258 -7.76 8.22 -11.53
CA ILE A 258 -8.72 7.13 -11.71
C ILE A 258 -8.41 6.07 -10.65
N PRO A 259 -9.34 5.77 -9.73
CA PRO A 259 -9.11 4.77 -8.71
C PRO A 259 -8.86 3.39 -9.35
N LYS A 260 -7.80 2.71 -8.90
CA LYS A 260 -7.46 1.36 -9.37
C LYS A 260 -7.94 0.30 -8.40
N GLY A 261 -8.18 -0.91 -8.90
CA GLY A 261 -8.58 -2.05 -8.07
C GLY A 261 -10.02 -1.94 -7.53
N LEU A 262 -10.85 -1.13 -8.18
CA LEU A 262 -12.27 -1.03 -7.81
C LEU A 262 -13.00 -2.33 -8.12
N GLN A 263 -13.77 -2.78 -7.13
CA GLN A 263 -14.66 -3.92 -7.22
C GLN A 263 -16.11 -3.45 -7.07
N THR A 264 -17.06 -4.29 -7.45
CA THR A 264 -18.49 -3.95 -7.35
C THR A 264 -19.07 -4.53 -6.07
N PHE A 265 -19.60 -3.66 -5.21
CA PHE A 265 -20.28 -4.01 -3.97
C PHE A 265 -21.76 -3.72 -4.14
N GLU A 266 -22.62 -4.61 -3.63
CA GLU A 266 -24.08 -4.48 -3.73
C GLU A 266 -24.68 -4.28 -2.34
N VAL A 267 -25.49 -3.25 -2.16
CA VAL A 267 -26.21 -2.99 -0.90
C VAL A 267 -27.26 -4.09 -0.69
N VAL A 268 -27.14 -4.82 0.40
CA VAL A 268 -28.09 -5.93 0.72
C VAL A 268 -28.94 -5.65 1.94
N ALA A 269 -28.52 -4.73 2.80
CA ALA A 269 -29.32 -4.26 3.93
C ALA A 269 -28.92 -2.84 4.30
N LYS A 270 -29.86 -2.06 4.79
CA LYS A 270 -29.64 -0.71 5.27
C LYS A 270 -30.69 -0.33 6.30
N THR A 271 -30.27 0.33 7.40
CA THR A 271 -31.20 0.97 8.32
C THR A 271 -31.50 2.40 7.90
N GLN A 272 -32.64 2.95 8.28
CA GLN A 272 -32.97 4.34 8.00
C GLN A 272 -32.45 5.25 9.12
N VAL A 273 -32.02 6.45 8.73
CA VAL A 273 -31.77 7.55 9.67
C VAL A 273 -33.12 8.03 10.22
N SER A 274 -33.21 8.27 11.52
CA SER A 274 -34.36 8.82 12.18
C SER A 274 -34.07 10.21 12.77
N THR A 275 -35.09 10.93 13.20
CA THR A 275 -34.95 12.24 13.84
C THR A 275 -34.13 12.19 15.12
N ASP A 276 -34.12 11.03 15.80
CA ASP A 276 -33.42 10.82 17.06
C ASP A 276 -32.02 10.20 16.87
N GLU A 277 -31.68 9.79 15.64
CA GLU A 277 -30.48 9.08 15.33
C GLU A 277 -29.89 9.48 13.95
N ASP A 278 -28.73 10.14 13.97
CA ASP A 278 -27.99 10.53 12.77
C ASP A 278 -27.08 9.40 12.23
N THR A 279 -27.20 8.19 12.76
CA THR A 279 -26.36 7.03 12.43
C THR A 279 -27.20 5.94 11.77
N PHE A 280 -26.65 5.30 10.76
CA PHE A 280 -27.26 4.18 10.06
C PHE A 280 -26.24 3.09 9.75
N LEU A 281 -26.73 1.87 9.58
CA LEU A 281 -25.95 0.73 9.13
C LEU A 281 -26.18 0.49 7.65
N VAL A 282 -25.14 0.13 6.93
CA VAL A 282 -25.22 -0.36 5.56
C VAL A 282 -24.39 -1.62 5.39
N SER A 283 -25.00 -2.66 4.84
CA SER A 283 -24.35 -3.95 4.59
C SER A 283 -24.21 -4.20 3.09
N PHE A 284 -23.05 -4.69 2.70
CA PHE A 284 -22.72 -4.96 1.31
C PHE A 284 -22.43 -6.45 1.10
N LYS A 285 -22.97 -6.97 -0.01
CA LYS A 285 -22.48 -8.20 -0.61
C LYS A 285 -21.20 -7.89 -1.37
N THR A 286 -20.14 -8.66 -1.08
CA THR A 286 -18.84 -8.51 -1.70
C THR A 286 -18.66 -9.49 -2.86
N PRO A 287 -17.85 -9.20 -3.87
CA PRO A 287 -17.41 -10.18 -4.84
C PRO A 287 -16.72 -11.37 -4.15
N TRP A 288 -16.88 -12.58 -4.67
CA TRP A 288 -16.29 -13.79 -4.10
C TRP A 288 -14.75 -13.76 -4.05
N THR A 289 -14.12 -12.93 -4.89
CA THR A 289 -12.66 -12.71 -4.91
C THR A 289 -12.18 -11.75 -3.84
N THR A 290 -13.09 -11.00 -3.18
CA THR A 290 -12.73 -9.98 -2.19
C THR A 290 -12.57 -10.61 -0.82
N LYS A 291 -11.34 -10.61 -0.33
CA LYS A 291 -11.05 -10.99 1.06
C LYS A 291 -11.05 -9.73 1.92
N PHE A 292 -11.66 -9.79 3.08
CA PHE A 292 -11.67 -8.71 4.07
C PHE A 292 -11.84 -9.27 5.48
N GLN A 293 -11.43 -8.48 6.46
CA GLN A 293 -11.58 -8.76 7.89
C GLN A 293 -12.15 -7.53 8.59
N SER A 294 -12.73 -7.72 9.77
CA SER A 294 -13.09 -6.60 10.64
C SER A 294 -11.85 -5.80 11.01
N GLY A 295 -11.92 -4.46 10.87
CA GLY A 295 -10.78 -3.56 11.03
C GLY A 295 -10.11 -3.15 9.72
N ASP A 296 -10.37 -3.81 8.57
CA ASP A 296 -10.04 -3.28 7.26
C ASP A 296 -10.86 -2.02 6.95
N LEU A 297 -10.48 -1.29 5.90
CA LEU A 297 -11.16 -0.08 5.47
C LEU A 297 -11.85 -0.27 4.11
N LEU A 298 -13.07 0.24 3.97
CA LEU A 298 -13.71 0.38 2.66
C LEU A 298 -13.47 1.80 2.13
N ALA A 299 -12.76 1.90 1.02
CA ALA A 299 -12.59 3.14 0.28
C ALA A 299 -13.71 3.29 -0.73
N ILE A 300 -14.58 4.27 -0.53
CA ILE A 300 -15.66 4.66 -1.45
C ILE A 300 -15.31 5.96 -2.18
N TYR A 301 -15.89 6.15 -3.35
CA TYR A 301 -15.70 7.31 -4.22
C TYR A 301 -17.08 7.90 -4.54
N PRO A 302 -17.58 8.81 -3.70
CA PRO A 302 -18.93 9.34 -3.85
C PRO A 302 -19.04 10.20 -5.10
N ALA A 303 -20.09 9.98 -5.88
CA ALA A 303 -20.63 10.85 -6.94
C ALA A 303 -19.59 11.70 -7.70
N ASN A 304 -18.80 11.12 -8.59
CA ASN A 304 -17.80 11.80 -9.43
C ASN A 304 -16.63 12.48 -8.69
N ASP A 305 -16.54 12.31 -7.36
CA ASP A 305 -15.35 12.68 -6.59
C ASP A 305 -14.38 11.49 -6.55
N SER A 306 -13.19 11.63 -7.08
CA SER A 306 -12.16 10.58 -7.08
C SER A 306 -11.34 10.56 -5.78
N ARG A 307 -11.64 11.42 -4.83
CA ARG A 307 -11.08 11.33 -3.47
C ARG A 307 -11.80 10.22 -2.72
N GLU A 308 -11.01 9.35 -2.14
CA GLU A 308 -11.56 8.26 -1.33
C GLU A 308 -12.08 8.77 0.02
N ARG A 309 -13.16 8.14 0.47
CA ARG A 309 -13.64 8.24 1.84
C ARG A 309 -13.53 6.87 2.48
N LEU A 310 -12.82 6.80 3.59
CA LEU A 310 -12.51 5.56 4.28
C LEU A 310 -13.53 5.30 5.39
N TYR A 311 -13.97 4.06 5.47
CA TYR A 311 -14.88 3.59 6.50
C TYR A 311 -14.36 2.27 7.07
N SER A 312 -14.26 2.17 8.40
CA SER A 312 -13.83 0.95 9.08
C SER A 312 -14.90 -0.14 8.92
N ILE A 313 -14.44 -1.32 8.50
CA ILE A 313 -15.30 -2.46 8.17
C ILE A 313 -15.56 -3.29 9.43
N GLY A 314 -16.85 -3.64 9.66
CA GLY A 314 -17.25 -4.79 10.46
C GLY A 314 -17.67 -5.94 9.53
N LYS A 315 -17.36 -7.16 9.90
CA LYS A 315 -17.83 -8.36 9.20
C LYS A 315 -18.93 -9.03 9.98
N HIS A 316 -20.14 -9.04 9.41
CA HIS A 316 -21.33 -9.61 10.02
C HIS A 316 -22.00 -10.59 9.07
N ASP A 317 -22.19 -11.84 9.48
CA ASP A 317 -22.75 -12.93 8.65
C ASP A 317 -22.09 -13.05 7.27
N GLY A 318 -20.77 -12.92 7.22
CA GLY A 318 -20.00 -12.97 5.98
C GLY A 318 -20.13 -11.74 5.07
N LYS A 319 -20.96 -10.75 5.45
CA LYS A 319 -21.16 -9.50 4.74
C LYS A 319 -20.29 -8.39 5.30
N LEU A 320 -19.92 -7.43 4.44
CA LEU A 320 -19.25 -6.21 4.82
C LEU A 320 -20.28 -5.23 5.36
N GLN A 321 -20.10 -4.78 6.61
CA GLN A 321 -21.00 -3.83 7.25
C GLN A 321 -20.26 -2.56 7.65
N LEU A 322 -20.88 -1.42 7.45
CA LEU A 322 -20.45 -0.11 7.92
C LEU A 322 -21.46 0.46 8.89
N VAL A 323 -20.98 1.15 9.91
CA VAL A 323 -21.78 2.06 10.75
C VAL A 323 -21.40 3.48 10.32
N VAL A 324 -22.36 4.24 9.84
CA VAL A 324 -22.15 5.54 9.20
C VAL A 324 -22.92 6.61 9.92
N LYS A 325 -22.22 7.68 10.33
CA LYS A 325 -22.86 8.90 10.80
C LYS A 325 -23.17 9.81 9.62
N LEU A 326 -24.43 10.22 9.48
CA LEU A 326 -24.83 11.20 8.48
C LEU A 326 -24.36 12.60 8.90
N HIS A 327 -23.57 13.23 8.06
CA HIS A 327 -23.17 14.63 8.22
C HIS A 327 -23.92 15.49 7.21
N GLU A 328 -24.46 16.63 7.62
CA GLU A 328 -25.29 17.52 6.81
C GLU A 328 -24.66 17.87 5.46
N TYR A 329 -23.36 18.11 5.43
CA TYR A 329 -22.58 18.43 4.21
C TYR A 329 -21.58 17.33 3.85
N GLY A 330 -21.74 16.14 4.39
CA GLY A 330 -20.81 15.01 4.19
C GLY A 330 -21.04 14.30 2.87
N LEU A 331 -20.18 14.51 1.87
CA LEU A 331 -20.28 13.85 0.56
C LEU A 331 -20.31 12.33 0.66
N GLY A 332 -19.46 11.73 1.49
CA GLY A 332 -19.39 10.27 1.65
C GLY A 332 -20.61 9.71 2.38
N SER A 333 -20.97 10.27 3.54
CA SER A 333 -22.12 9.82 4.32
C SER A 333 -23.45 10.09 3.61
N GLY A 334 -23.58 11.24 2.95
CA GLY A 334 -24.75 11.57 2.10
C GLY A 334 -24.90 10.61 0.94
N TYR A 335 -23.79 10.29 0.24
CA TYR A 335 -23.80 9.29 -0.84
C TYR A 335 -24.27 7.92 -0.35
N LEU A 336 -23.70 7.41 0.77
CA LEU A 336 -24.11 6.12 1.33
C LEU A 336 -25.57 6.14 1.80
N ASN A 337 -26.05 7.28 2.30
CA ASN A 337 -27.45 7.43 2.74
C ASN A 337 -28.44 7.45 1.58
N GLN A 338 -28.03 7.83 0.37
CA GLN A 338 -28.88 7.82 -0.82
C GLN A 338 -28.97 6.44 -1.50
N LEU A 339 -28.07 5.50 -1.15
CA LEU A 339 -28.10 4.16 -1.73
C LEU A 339 -29.33 3.39 -1.29
N GLU A 340 -29.99 2.76 -2.24
CA GLU A 340 -31.10 1.83 -2.00
C GLU A 340 -30.60 0.39 -1.94
N ILE A 341 -31.41 -0.52 -1.38
CA ILE A 341 -31.12 -1.96 -1.40
C ILE A 341 -31.07 -2.42 -2.87
N GLY A 342 -30.05 -3.19 -3.24
CA GLY A 342 -29.76 -3.61 -4.61
C GLY A 342 -28.84 -2.65 -5.39
N ALA A 343 -28.60 -1.44 -4.88
CA ALA A 343 -27.66 -0.49 -5.50
C ALA A 343 -26.25 -1.06 -5.54
N LYS A 344 -25.54 -0.78 -6.64
CA LYS A 344 -24.16 -1.23 -6.86
C LYS A 344 -23.19 -0.05 -6.84
N ILE A 345 -22.16 -0.15 -6.02
CA ILE A 345 -21.10 0.86 -5.94
C ILE A 345 -19.76 0.31 -6.37
N LYS A 346 -18.89 1.18 -6.85
CA LYS A 346 -17.49 0.87 -7.08
C LYS A 346 -16.66 1.32 -5.88
N ALA A 347 -16.04 0.36 -5.21
CA ALA A 347 -15.24 0.60 -4.01
C ALA A 347 -14.04 -0.36 -3.98
N ARG A 348 -13.13 -0.17 -3.04
CA ARG A 348 -12.04 -1.12 -2.80
C ARG A 348 -11.83 -1.33 -1.30
N VAL A 349 -11.46 -2.54 -0.93
CA VAL A 349 -10.98 -2.82 0.42
C VAL A 349 -9.50 -2.46 0.52
N ILE A 350 -9.15 -1.76 1.58
CA ILE A 350 -7.78 -1.48 1.99
C ILE A 350 -7.50 -2.29 3.25
N THR A 351 -6.55 -3.20 3.15
CA THR A 351 -6.15 -4.04 4.29
C THR A 351 -5.46 -3.20 5.35
N ASN A 352 -5.97 -3.28 6.58
CA ASN A 352 -5.44 -2.58 7.75
C ASN A 352 -4.94 -3.59 8.80
N THR A 353 -3.86 -4.28 8.48
CA THR A 353 -3.31 -5.35 9.33
C THR A 353 -2.94 -4.89 10.74
N ALA A 354 -2.66 -3.61 10.91
CA ALA A 354 -2.35 -3.02 12.22
C ALA A 354 -3.56 -2.95 13.13
N PHE A 355 -4.79 -3.08 12.60
CA PHE A 355 -6.04 -3.00 13.37
C PHE A 355 -6.91 -4.27 13.25
N HIS A 356 -6.31 -5.42 12.95
CA HIS A 356 -7.00 -6.71 13.01
C HIS A 356 -7.08 -7.23 14.45
N PHE A 357 -8.12 -8.03 14.74
CA PHE A 357 -8.28 -8.64 16.06
C PHE A 357 -7.04 -9.49 16.42
N PRO A 358 -6.42 -9.26 17.59
CA PRO A 358 -5.16 -9.90 17.99
C PRO A 358 -5.40 -11.35 18.47
N LYS A 359 -5.43 -12.31 17.57
CA LYS A 359 -5.78 -13.72 17.82
C LYS A 359 -4.88 -14.43 18.82
N GLN A 360 -3.70 -13.89 19.12
CA GLN A 360 -2.74 -14.47 20.07
C GLN A 360 -2.87 -13.87 21.47
N ALA A 361 -3.61 -12.78 21.64
CA ALA A 361 -3.83 -12.15 22.92
C ALA A 361 -4.79 -13.00 23.77
N THR A 362 -4.47 -13.15 25.05
CA THR A 362 -5.34 -13.82 26.03
C THR A 362 -6.47 -12.93 26.49
N LYS A 363 -6.21 -11.60 26.58
CA LYS A 363 -7.16 -10.58 26.98
C LYS A 363 -7.18 -9.41 26.01
N VAL A 364 -8.39 -8.93 25.65
CA VAL A 364 -8.56 -7.80 24.73
C VAL A 364 -9.64 -6.86 25.28
N ALA A 365 -9.31 -5.58 25.35
CA ALA A 365 -10.28 -4.52 25.62
C ALA A 365 -10.54 -3.72 24.33
N LEU A 366 -11.79 -3.68 23.88
CA LEU A 366 -12.26 -2.95 22.70
C LEU A 366 -12.93 -1.65 23.18
N ILE A 367 -12.39 -0.49 22.82
CA ILE A 367 -12.89 0.81 23.26
C ILE A 367 -13.37 1.60 22.05
N SER A 368 -14.64 2.01 22.05
CA SER A 368 -15.21 2.77 20.93
C SER A 368 -16.09 3.93 21.35
N ASN A 369 -16.30 4.87 20.44
CA ASN A 369 -17.42 5.80 20.50
C ASN A 369 -18.10 5.93 19.13
N GLY A 370 -19.42 6.12 19.15
CA GLY A 370 -20.22 6.35 17.94
C GLY A 370 -20.00 5.26 16.89
N THR A 371 -19.59 5.68 15.68
CA THR A 371 -19.40 4.78 14.53
C THR A 371 -18.20 3.85 14.65
N GLY A 372 -17.28 4.13 15.57
CA GLY A 372 -16.11 3.28 15.86
C GLY A 372 -16.45 1.89 16.37
N ILE A 373 -17.71 1.63 16.72
CA ILE A 373 -18.17 0.29 17.11
C ILE A 373 -18.17 -0.70 15.91
N ALA A 374 -18.21 -0.22 14.67
CA ALA A 374 -18.37 -1.05 13.47
C ALA A 374 -17.40 -2.24 13.39
N PRO A 375 -16.08 -2.07 13.45
CA PRO A 375 -15.15 -3.20 13.39
C PRO A 375 -15.32 -4.14 14.59
N PHE A 376 -15.65 -3.63 15.76
CA PHE A 376 -15.74 -4.43 16.99
C PHE A 376 -16.95 -5.37 16.99
N LEU A 377 -18.10 -4.96 16.40
CA LEU A 377 -19.24 -5.85 16.22
C LEU A 377 -18.87 -7.12 15.44
N GLY A 378 -18.04 -6.98 14.41
CA GLY A 378 -17.57 -8.14 13.66
C GLY A 378 -16.45 -8.91 14.39
N MET A 379 -15.55 -8.22 15.09
CA MET A 379 -14.47 -8.86 15.84
C MET A 379 -15.00 -9.73 16.98
N ILE A 380 -16.01 -9.29 17.73
CA ILE A 380 -16.62 -10.09 18.80
C ILE A 380 -17.37 -11.32 18.27
N GLN A 381 -17.95 -11.24 17.07
CA GLN A 381 -18.55 -12.41 16.42
C GLN A 381 -17.52 -13.44 15.95
N GLU A 382 -16.31 -12.98 15.57
CA GLU A 382 -15.21 -13.83 15.13
C GLU A 382 -14.28 -14.25 16.29
N SER A 383 -14.45 -13.68 17.51
CA SER A 383 -13.69 -14.04 18.69
C SER A 383 -13.99 -15.47 19.13
N THR A 384 -13.07 -16.07 19.86
CA THR A 384 -13.20 -17.42 20.40
C THR A 384 -13.27 -17.35 21.93
N PRO A 385 -13.87 -18.33 22.60
CA PRO A 385 -13.90 -18.40 24.07
C PRO A 385 -12.52 -18.43 24.74
N LYS A 386 -11.46 -18.60 23.96
CA LYS A 386 -10.07 -18.62 24.47
C LYS A 386 -9.52 -17.22 24.76
N THR A 387 -10.11 -16.18 24.15
CA THR A 387 -9.69 -14.77 24.34
C THR A 387 -10.72 -14.06 25.19
N GLU A 388 -10.33 -13.63 26.39
CA GLU A 388 -11.15 -12.82 27.27
C GLU A 388 -11.34 -11.42 26.63
N THR A 389 -12.53 -11.17 26.07
CA THR A 389 -12.81 -9.95 25.32
C THR A 389 -13.79 -9.06 26.07
N HIS A 390 -13.46 -7.79 26.24
CA HIS A 390 -14.28 -6.78 26.92
C HIS A 390 -14.59 -5.65 25.96
N LEU A 391 -15.85 -5.19 25.91
CA LEU A 391 -16.29 -4.09 25.04
C LEU A 391 -16.73 -2.89 25.86
N TYR A 392 -16.13 -1.73 25.61
CA TYR A 392 -16.43 -0.43 26.19
C TYR A 392 -16.92 0.50 25.09
N CYS A 393 -18.15 0.96 25.17
CA CYS A 393 -18.77 1.79 24.14
C CYS A 393 -19.32 3.09 24.71
N GLY A 394 -19.00 4.21 24.05
CA GLY A 394 -19.56 5.53 24.36
C GLY A 394 -20.54 6.01 23.30
N PHE A 395 -21.76 6.38 23.71
CA PHE A 395 -22.76 7.01 22.87
C PHE A 395 -23.32 8.28 23.55
N ARG A 396 -24.10 9.05 22.81
CA ARG A 396 -24.73 10.26 23.38
C ARG A 396 -25.98 9.92 24.20
N THR A 397 -26.87 9.14 23.60
CA THR A 397 -28.16 8.72 24.13
C THR A 397 -28.44 7.28 23.75
N GLU A 398 -29.43 6.68 24.37
CA GLU A 398 -29.93 5.39 23.95
C GLU A 398 -30.78 5.56 22.68
N THR A 399 -30.36 4.88 21.60
CA THR A 399 -31.04 4.88 20.32
C THR A 399 -31.41 3.45 19.92
N LYS A 400 -32.18 3.28 18.86
CA LYS A 400 -32.52 1.94 18.32
C LYS A 400 -31.28 1.14 17.94
N SER A 401 -30.26 1.82 17.36
CA SER A 401 -29.00 1.17 17.04
C SER A 401 -28.24 0.75 18.29
N VAL A 402 -28.18 1.60 19.32
CA VAL A 402 -27.53 1.27 20.60
C VAL A 402 -28.22 0.07 21.27
N ALA A 403 -29.57 0.05 21.29
CA ALA A 403 -30.32 -1.10 21.80
C ALA A 403 -30.01 -2.40 21.02
N SER A 404 -29.86 -2.29 19.67
CA SER A 404 -29.47 -3.44 18.83
C SER A 404 -28.06 -3.92 19.15
N TYR A 405 -27.10 -3.00 19.39
CA TYR A 405 -25.73 -3.37 19.80
C TYR A 405 -25.70 -4.03 21.18
N THR A 406 -26.51 -3.53 22.13
CA THR A 406 -26.67 -4.13 23.46
C THR A 406 -27.20 -5.56 23.36
N LYS A 407 -28.23 -5.78 22.51
CA LYS A 407 -28.77 -7.11 22.27
C LYS A 407 -27.73 -8.05 21.68
N LEU A 408 -26.99 -7.62 20.64
CA LEU A 408 -25.91 -8.40 20.05
C LEU A 408 -24.80 -8.71 21.08
N ALA A 409 -24.43 -7.73 21.90
CA ALA A 409 -23.42 -7.95 22.95
C ALA A 409 -23.91 -9.01 23.94
N GLN A 410 -25.17 -8.99 24.36
CA GLN A 410 -25.75 -10.00 25.23
C GLN A 410 -25.69 -11.39 24.59
N GLU A 411 -26.08 -11.52 23.31
CA GLU A 411 -26.00 -12.78 22.57
C GLU A 411 -24.56 -13.32 22.51
N MET A 412 -23.58 -12.43 22.36
CA MET A 412 -22.15 -12.81 22.35
C MET A 412 -21.65 -13.19 23.75
N MET A 413 -22.17 -12.59 24.80
CA MET A 413 -21.87 -12.97 26.18
C MET A 413 -22.45 -14.36 26.50
N ASP A 414 -23.68 -14.63 26.10
CA ASP A 414 -24.30 -15.96 26.24
C ASP A 414 -23.52 -17.06 25.50
N GLN A 415 -22.88 -16.72 24.37
CA GLN A 415 -22.01 -17.60 23.61
C GLN A 415 -20.55 -17.65 24.12
N GLN A 416 -20.25 -16.96 25.23
CA GLN A 416 -18.89 -16.87 25.80
C GLN A 416 -17.84 -16.27 24.83
N ARG A 417 -18.25 -15.43 23.89
CA ARG A 417 -17.38 -14.72 22.96
C ARG A 417 -17.05 -13.31 23.42
N LEU A 418 -17.85 -12.78 24.34
CA LEU A 418 -17.66 -11.49 24.99
C LEU A 418 -17.78 -11.70 26.51
N GLN A 419 -16.84 -11.18 27.28
CA GLN A 419 -16.83 -11.32 28.73
C GLN A 419 -17.63 -10.22 29.41
N SER A 420 -17.56 -8.99 28.92
CA SER A 420 -18.34 -7.87 29.43
C SER A 420 -18.67 -6.85 28.35
N PHE A 421 -19.83 -6.23 28.51
CA PHE A 421 -20.28 -5.09 27.71
C PHE A 421 -20.50 -3.88 28.64
N ASN A 422 -19.74 -2.81 28.44
CA ASN A 422 -19.75 -1.60 29.25
C ASN A 422 -20.23 -0.43 28.39
N LEU A 423 -21.43 0.06 28.67
CA LEU A 423 -22.08 1.12 27.91
C LEU A 423 -22.03 2.44 28.68
N ALA A 424 -21.49 3.48 28.05
CA ALA A 424 -21.51 4.86 28.53
C ALA A 424 -22.47 5.69 27.68
N LEU A 425 -23.37 6.42 28.32
CA LEU A 425 -24.32 7.37 27.70
C LEU A 425 -24.04 8.77 28.23
N SER A 426 -23.54 9.68 27.40
CA SER A 426 -23.01 10.96 27.86
C SER A 426 -24.04 12.10 27.94
N ARG A 427 -25.21 11.94 27.33
CA ARG A 427 -26.26 13.00 27.29
C ARG A 427 -27.58 12.55 27.92
N ILE A 428 -27.49 11.77 28.99
CA ILE A 428 -28.61 11.41 29.85
C ILE A 428 -28.35 11.99 31.24
N PRO A 429 -29.38 12.16 32.10
CA PRO A 429 -29.17 12.52 33.50
C PRO A 429 -28.21 11.54 34.18
N ASN A 430 -27.23 12.04 34.89
CA ASN A 430 -26.11 11.27 35.47
C ASN A 430 -25.32 10.41 34.46
N GLY A 431 -25.26 10.87 33.20
CA GLY A 431 -24.54 10.19 32.13
C GLY A 431 -23.03 10.22 32.34
N CYS A 432 -22.34 9.25 31.73
CA CYS A 432 -20.89 9.13 31.79
C CYS A 432 -20.31 8.98 30.38
N ARG A 433 -19.00 9.21 30.24
CA ARG A 433 -18.22 8.97 29.05
C ARG A 433 -17.53 7.61 29.11
N VAL A 434 -17.01 7.12 28.00
CA VAL A 434 -16.25 5.88 27.96
C VAL A 434 -14.96 5.97 28.81
N THR A 435 -14.39 7.15 28.97
CA THR A 435 -13.26 7.42 29.85
C THR A 435 -13.57 7.15 31.30
N ASP A 436 -14.77 7.51 31.77
CA ASP A 436 -15.18 7.28 33.17
C ASP A 436 -15.31 5.78 33.47
N LEU A 437 -15.68 4.97 32.45
CA LEU A 437 -15.69 3.52 32.59
C LEU A 437 -14.27 2.94 32.70
N ILE A 438 -13.31 3.53 31.97
CA ILE A 438 -11.88 3.12 32.02
C ILE A 438 -11.30 3.48 33.41
N GLU A 439 -11.61 4.66 33.92
CA GLU A 439 -11.20 5.07 35.30
C GLU A 439 -11.83 4.18 36.37
N ARG A 440 -13.12 3.85 36.23
CA ARG A 440 -13.81 2.90 37.11
C ARG A 440 -13.10 1.55 37.19
N ASP A 441 -12.68 1.05 36.00
CA ASP A 441 -12.09 -0.27 35.86
C ASP A 441 -10.54 -0.21 35.76
N ALA A 442 -9.92 0.80 36.38
CA ALA A 442 -8.48 1.08 36.35
C ALA A 442 -7.60 -0.14 36.65
N ALA A 443 -7.98 -0.92 37.69
CA ALA A 443 -7.26 -2.14 38.08
C ALA A 443 -7.25 -3.20 36.92
N PHE A 444 -8.36 -3.34 36.19
CA PHE A 444 -8.46 -4.23 35.06
C PHE A 444 -7.52 -3.80 33.93
N PHE A 445 -7.49 -2.51 33.57
CA PHE A 445 -6.63 -2.00 32.46
C PHE A 445 -5.14 -2.11 32.85
N LYS A 446 -4.75 -1.85 34.07
CA LYS A 446 -3.38 -2.09 34.55
C LYS A 446 -2.99 -3.56 34.47
N ALA A 447 -3.83 -4.47 34.92
CA ALA A 447 -3.59 -5.91 34.83
C ALA A 447 -3.52 -6.40 33.38
N LEU A 448 -4.43 -5.96 32.55
CA LEU A 448 -4.47 -6.32 31.10
C LEU A 448 -3.14 -5.99 30.43
N LEU A 449 -2.62 -4.77 30.56
CA LEU A 449 -1.37 -4.36 29.95
C LEU A 449 -0.16 -5.11 30.53
N ASN A 450 -0.13 -5.37 31.80
CA ASN A 450 0.95 -6.13 32.46
C ASN A 450 0.96 -7.61 32.06
N GLU A 451 -0.19 -8.19 31.71
CA GLU A 451 -0.35 -9.57 31.29
C GLU A 451 -0.24 -9.74 29.75
N ASN A 452 0.34 -8.75 29.05
CA ASN A 452 0.46 -8.71 27.60
C ASN A 452 -0.90 -8.73 26.85
N GLY A 453 -1.96 -8.25 27.48
CA GLY A 453 -3.23 -8.01 26.81
C GLY A 453 -3.17 -6.84 25.84
N VAL A 454 -4.22 -6.68 25.05
CA VAL A 454 -4.29 -5.66 24.00
C VAL A 454 -5.50 -4.75 24.19
N ILE A 455 -5.29 -3.45 24.06
CA ILE A 455 -6.34 -2.43 23.99
C ILE A 455 -6.49 -2.00 22.53
N MET A 456 -7.72 -2.04 22.01
CA MET A 456 -8.04 -1.53 20.66
C MET A 456 -8.98 -0.35 20.78
N ILE A 457 -8.65 0.77 20.13
CA ILE A 457 -9.41 2.03 20.21
C ILE A 457 -9.89 2.42 18.82
N CYS A 458 -11.21 2.58 18.65
CA CYS A 458 -11.81 2.99 17.38
C CYS A 458 -12.89 4.06 17.58
N GLY A 459 -12.85 5.13 16.80
CA GLY A 459 -13.82 6.23 16.86
C GLY A 459 -13.22 7.60 16.61
N SER A 460 -13.66 8.63 17.35
CA SER A 460 -13.14 9.98 17.13
C SER A 460 -11.75 10.18 17.71
N LEU A 461 -10.91 11.01 17.03
CA LEU A 461 -9.60 11.42 17.52
C LEU A 461 -9.66 12.09 18.90
N ALA A 462 -10.74 12.81 19.22
CA ALA A 462 -10.93 13.44 20.52
C ALA A 462 -11.04 12.35 21.62
N MET A 463 -11.86 11.33 21.38
CA MET A 463 -12.01 10.22 22.32
C MET A 463 -10.69 9.45 22.49
N GLN A 464 -9.97 9.21 21.40
CA GLN A 464 -8.65 8.56 21.50
C GLN A 464 -7.71 9.34 22.42
N LYS A 465 -7.60 10.67 22.25
CA LYS A 465 -6.75 11.52 23.09
C LYS A 465 -7.18 11.49 24.57
N ASP A 466 -8.50 11.52 24.82
CA ASP A 466 -9.03 11.46 26.18
C ASP A 466 -8.71 10.10 26.82
N VAL A 467 -8.89 8.99 26.09
CA VAL A 467 -8.56 7.62 26.55
C VAL A 467 -7.05 7.49 26.81
N GLU A 468 -6.21 7.95 25.90
CA GLU A 468 -4.75 7.91 26.07
C GLU A 468 -4.32 8.68 27.31
N LYS A 469 -4.90 9.85 27.56
CA LYS A 469 -4.63 10.66 28.77
C LYS A 469 -5.02 9.91 30.04
N VAL A 470 -6.19 9.26 30.06
CA VAL A 470 -6.59 8.43 31.21
C VAL A 470 -5.62 7.27 31.42
N LEU A 471 -5.24 6.58 30.34
CA LEU A 471 -4.26 5.49 30.43
C LEU A 471 -2.88 5.99 30.90
N GLU A 472 -2.42 7.17 30.49
CA GLU A 472 -1.19 7.79 30.97
C GLU A 472 -1.27 8.01 32.49
N THR A 473 -2.38 8.60 32.98
CA THR A 473 -2.59 8.79 34.44
C THR A 473 -2.62 7.45 35.21
N LEU A 474 -3.27 6.44 34.66
CA LEU A 474 -3.29 5.10 35.26
C LEU A 474 -1.90 4.45 35.35
N LEU A 475 -1.01 4.79 34.40
CA LEU A 475 0.32 4.21 34.26
C LEU A 475 1.43 5.07 34.91
N GLU A 476 1.13 6.22 35.53
CA GLU A 476 2.12 7.12 36.15
C GLU A 476 3.10 6.42 37.08
N GLU A 477 2.63 5.38 37.79
CA GLU A 477 3.47 4.59 38.70
C GLU A 477 4.29 3.50 37.99
N SER A 478 4.05 3.28 36.71
CA SER A 478 4.78 2.31 35.87
C SER A 478 5.93 3.01 35.15
N ASN A 479 7.04 2.30 34.90
CA ASN A 479 8.15 2.82 34.09
C ASN A 479 7.88 2.70 32.58
N ILE A 480 6.65 2.40 32.16
CA ILE A 480 6.28 2.13 30.76
C ILE A 480 5.19 3.13 30.36
N SER A 481 5.44 3.92 29.33
CA SER A 481 4.51 4.93 28.80
C SER A 481 3.47 4.30 27.84
N VAL A 482 2.38 5.04 27.58
CA VAL A 482 1.38 4.67 26.55
C VAL A 482 2.05 4.51 25.17
N SER A 483 3.05 5.33 24.85
CA SER A 483 3.81 5.22 23.60
C SER A 483 4.61 3.92 23.49
N ASP A 484 5.16 3.43 24.61
CA ASP A 484 5.87 2.14 24.66
C ASP A 484 4.91 0.96 24.42
N TYR A 485 3.70 1.00 25.01
CA TYR A 485 2.68 -0.01 24.78
C TYR A 485 2.17 0.01 23.32
N LYS A 486 2.06 1.19 22.67
CA LYS A 486 1.79 1.30 21.24
C LYS A 486 2.91 0.68 20.42
N ALA A 487 4.16 0.96 20.73
CA ALA A 487 5.32 0.39 20.03
C ALA A 487 5.39 -1.13 20.15
N LYS A 488 4.95 -1.69 21.29
CA LYS A 488 4.83 -3.14 21.53
C LYS A 488 3.60 -3.77 20.86
N GLY A 489 2.70 -2.99 20.27
CA GLY A 489 1.45 -3.48 19.67
C GLY A 489 0.38 -3.88 20.70
N GLN A 490 0.47 -3.40 21.94
CA GLN A 490 -0.52 -3.63 22.99
C GLN A 490 -1.61 -2.54 23.03
N ILE A 491 -1.40 -1.41 22.37
CA ILE A 491 -2.42 -0.37 22.15
C ILE A 491 -2.50 -0.12 20.65
N LEU A 492 -3.64 -0.47 20.04
CA LEU A 492 -3.92 -0.33 18.62
C LEU A 492 -5.01 0.73 18.43
N THR A 493 -4.85 1.60 17.43
CA THR A 493 -5.81 2.70 17.21
C THR A 493 -6.22 2.79 15.75
N ASP A 494 -7.51 3.04 15.51
CA ASP A 494 -8.11 3.35 14.19
C ASP A 494 -9.16 4.46 14.39
N CYS A 495 -8.69 5.69 14.54
CA CYS A 495 -9.51 6.85 14.90
C CYS A 495 -9.40 7.96 13.84
N TYR A 496 -10.49 8.71 13.64
CA TYR A 496 -10.69 9.68 12.55
C TYR A 496 -11.50 10.91 13.00
#